data_09ae3f138f6a5cb5e71c9f1185e9bbea
#
_entry.id   09ae3f138f6a5cb5e71c9f1185e9bbea
#
_cell.length_a   1.000
_cell.length_b   1.000
_cell.length_c   1.000
_cell.angle_alpha   90.00
_cell.angle_beta   90.00
_cell.angle_gamma   90.00
#
_symmetry.space_group_name_H-M   'P 1'
#
loop_
_entity.id
_entity.type
_entity.pdbx_description
1 polymer ?
#
loop_
_entity_poly.entity_id
_entity_poly.type
_entity_poly.pdbx_seq_one_letter_code
_entity_poly.pdbx_strand_id
1 'polypeptide(L)'
;DELLRIATEREGHPDNIAPSLFGGLTIAWMTPDGPRSKKLSVHRGVSLLVAIPGESQMSTKLARSLQPETVPHEDAIFNLSRAALLIAALLDSPELLMEATEDRLHQNYRASAMPETSALIGALRDKGFAAVVSGAGPSILVLCSDPTQRVDAEALIAEQGSGKWQCHALTVDQRGATVEALPGFAH
;
A
#
# COMPACT_ATOMS: atom_id res chain seq x y z
N ASP A 1 7.52 -21.74 -6.99
CA ASP A 1 6.65 -20.99 -6.07
C ASP A 1 6.45 -21.67 -4.71
N GLU A 2 7.33 -22.60 -4.37
CA GLU A 2 7.30 -23.31 -3.09
C GLU A 2 7.49 -22.34 -1.91
N LEU A 3 8.37 -21.34 -2.03
CA LEU A 3 8.59 -20.32 -0.99
C LEU A 3 7.32 -19.49 -0.74
N LEU A 4 6.59 -19.13 -1.79
CA LEU A 4 5.32 -18.40 -1.65
C LEU A 4 4.30 -19.26 -0.90
N ARG A 5 4.22 -20.57 -1.20
CA ARG A 5 3.32 -21.49 -0.51
C ARG A 5 3.64 -21.59 0.99
N ILE A 6 4.91 -21.90 1.32
CA ILE A 6 5.36 -22.06 2.72
C ILE A 6 5.15 -20.77 3.53
N ALA A 7 5.50 -19.61 2.97
CA ALA A 7 5.33 -18.35 3.66
C ALA A 7 3.86 -17.95 3.82
N THR A 8 3.02 -18.23 2.79
CA THR A 8 1.57 -17.97 2.86
C THR A 8 0.88 -18.87 3.88
N GLU A 9 1.29 -20.12 4.06
CA GLU A 9 0.75 -21.01 5.09
C GLU A 9 0.95 -20.46 6.51
N ARG A 10 2.02 -19.70 6.73
CA ARG A 10 2.30 -19.05 8.03
C ARG A 10 1.57 -17.74 8.23
N GLU A 11 1.49 -16.93 7.19
CA GLU A 11 0.87 -15.59 7.21
C GLU A 11 -0.65 -15.65 7.06
N GLY A 12 -1.16 -16.64 6.31
CA GLY A 12 -2.58 -16.84 6.03
C GLY A 12 -3.05 -16.25 4.69
N HIS A 13 -2.28 -15.34 4.08
CA HIS A 13 -2.59 -14.73 2.78
C HIS A 13 -1.32 -14.28 2.04
N PRO A 14 -1.32 -14.26 0.67
CA PRO A 14 -0.11 -14.02 -0.11
C PRO A 14 0.20 -12.55 -0.42
N ASP A 15 -0.67 -11.60 -0.08
CA ASP A 15 -0.66 -10.21 -0.55
C ASP A 15 0.59 -9.40 -0.11
N ASN A 16 1.11 -9.64 1.09
CA ASN A 16 2.37 -9.07 1.57
C ASN A 16 3.58 -9.96 1.25
N ILE A 17 3.37 -11.27 1.18
CA ILE A 17 4.44 -12.24 0.91
C ILE A 17 4.93 -12.14 -0.53
N ALA A 18 4.02 -12.06 -1.50
CA ALA A 18 4.39 -12.03 -2.92
C ALA A 18 5.27 -10.81 -3.28
N PRO A 19 4.93 -9.56 -2.90
CA PRO A 19 5.81 -8.43 -3.19
C PRO A 19 7.16 -8.51 -2.46
N SER A 20 7.20 -9.03 -1.24
CA SER A 20 8.44 -9.21 -0.49
C SER A 20 9.37 -10.23 -1.15
N LEU A 21 8.82 -11.33 -1.69
CA LEU A 21 9.60 -12.37 -2.37
C LEU A 21 10.05 -11.95 -3.77
N PHE A 22 9.16 -11.33 -4.54
CA PHE A 22 9.38 -11.15 -5.98
C PHE A 22 9.69 -9.71 -6.38
N GLY A 23 9.41 -8.74 -5.52
CA GLY A 23 9.53 -7.31 -5.84
C GLY A 23 8.52 -6.83 -6.89
N GLY A 24 8.59 -5.56 -7.24
CA GLY A 24 7.70 -4.92 -8.19
C GLY A 24 6.28 -4.72 -7.65
N LEU A 25 5.34 -4.51 -8.55
CA LEU A 25 3.90 -4.58 -8.26
C LEU A 25 3.45 -6.04 -8.37
N THR A 26 2.79 -6.57 -7.36
CA THR A 26 2.28 -7.95 -7.39
C THR A 26 0.77 -7.98 -7.22
N ILE A 27 0.11 -8.76 -8.07
CA ILE A 27 -1.26 -9.22 -7.85
C ILE A 27 -1.13 -10.62 -7.26
N ALA A 28 -1.70 -10.84 -6.07
CA ALA A 28 -1.63 -12.14 -5.40
C ALA A 28 -3.04 -12.63 -5.03
N TRP A 29 -3.28 -13.92 -5.17
CA TRP A 29 -4.58 -14.53 -4.90
C TRP A 29 -4.46 -15.99 -4.47
N MET A 30 -5.51 -16.50 -3.83
CA MET A 30 -5.62 -17.90 -3.45
C MET A 30 -6.37 -18.71 -4.50
N THR A 31 -5.94 -19.93 -4.72
CA THR A 31 -6.64 -20.96 -5.50
C THR A 31 -6.80 -22.23 -4.66
N PRO A 32 -7.63 -23.21 -5.07
CA PRO A 32 -7.69 -24.51 -4.41
C PRO A 32 -6.33 -25.23 -4.33
N ASP A 33 -5.43 -24.96 -5.29
CA ASP A 33 -4.09 -25.55 -5.37
C ASP A 33 -3.03 -24.75 -4.59
N GLY A 34 -3.41 -23.63 -3.94
CA GLY A 34 -2.52 -22.76 -3.16
C GLY A 34 -2.42 -21.32 -3.68
N PRO A 35 -1.48 -20.53 -3.13
CA PRO A 35 -1.29 -19.14 -3.50
C PRO A 35 -0.70 -19.01 -4.92
N ARG A 36 -1.13 -17.95 -5.59
CA ARG A 36 -0.62 -17.55 -6.91
C ARG A 36 -0.27 -16.07 -6.87
N SER A 37 0.66 -15.67 -7.72
CA SER A 37 1.00 -14.27 -7.90
C SER A 37 1.37 -13.94 -9.35
N LYS A 38 1.18 -12.67 -9.70
CA LYS A 38 1.62 -12.07 -10.96
C LYS A 38 2.40 -10.81 -10.65
N LYS A 39 3.66 -10.79 -11.04
CA LYS A 39 4.50 -9.59 -10.99
C LYS A 39 4.28 -8.72 -12.22
N LEU A 40 4.21 -7.42 -11.98
CA LEU A 40 4.06 -6.37 -12.98
C LEU A 40 5.13 -5.29 -12.74
N SER A 41 5.44 -4.52 -13.77
CA SER A 41 6.38 -3.40 -13.69
C SER A 41 5.61 -2.09 -13.52
N VAL A 42 5.94 -1.33 -12.49
CA VAL A 42 5.34 -0.01 -12.24
C VAL A 42 5.92 1.00 -13.23
N HIS A 43 5.10 1.93 -13.70
CA HIS A 43 5.51 3.05 -14.56
C HIS A 43 6.63 3.85 -13.89
N ARG A 44 7.65 4.25 -14.68
CA ARG A 44 8.86 4.93 -14.16
C ARG A 44 8.58 6.29 -13.52
N GLY A 45 7.49 6.95 -13.90
CA GLY A 45 7.04 8.22 -13.33
C GLY A 45 6.45 8.07 -11.91
N VAL A 46 5.99 6.88 -11.54
CA VAL A 46 5.42 6.66 -10.21
C VAL A 46 6.50 6.75 -9.14
N SER A 47 6.27 7.63 -8.19
CA SER A 47 7.15 7.91 -7.07
C SER A 47 6.37 7.75 -5.76
N LEU A 48 7.00 7.25 -4.71
CA LEU A 48 6.33 6.88 -3.47
C LEU A 48 6.87 7.68 -2.29
N LEU A 49 5.95 8.12 -1.41
CA LEU A 49 6.28 8.69 -0.12
C LEU A 49 5.54 7.90 0.97
N VAL A 50 6.26 7.41 1.95
CA VAL A 50 5.67 6.80 3.15
C VAL A 50 5.83 7.76 4.31
N ALA A 51 4.72 8.07 4.99
CA ALA A 51 4.72 8.84 6.23
C ALA A 51 4.35 7.93 7.40
N ILE A 52 5.22 7.88 8.40
CA ILE A 52 5.13 7.02 9.58
C ILE A 52 4.88 7.89 10.82
N PRO A 53 3.78 7.70 11.58
CA PRO A 53 3.56 8.43 12.82
C PRO A 53 4.50 7.95 13.93
N GLY A 54 5.01 8.88 14.76
CA GLY A 54 6.04 8.58 15.76
C GLY A 54 5.58 7.68 16.91
N GLU A 55 4.31 7.75 17.32
CA GLU A 55 3.82 7.09 18.56
C GLU A 55 2.61 6.18 18.36
N SER A 56 2.07 6.07 17.16
CA SER A 56 0.85 5.30 16.90
C SER A 56 1.16 3.92 16.33
N GLN A 57 0.57 2.88 16.91
CA GLN A 57 0.64 1.51 16.39
C GLN A 57 -0.76 0.94 16.20
N MET A 58 -1.00 0.33 15.06
CA MET A 58 -2.22 -0.41 14.76
C MET A 58 -1.88 -1.87 14.52
N SER A 59 -2.54 -2.79 15.24
CA SER A 59 -2.39 -4.20 14.91
C SER A 59 -3.29 -4.58 13.73
N THR A 60 -2.81 -5.49 12.88
CA THR A 60 -3.60 -6.05 11.78
C THR A 60 -4.90 -6.69 12.28
N LYS A 61 -4.87 -7.30 13.47
CA LYS A 61 -6.05 -7.89 14.10
C LYS A 61 -7.12 -6.84 14.42
N LEU A 62 -6.72 -5.71 15.01
CA LEU A 62 -7.63 -4.59 15.27
C LEU A 62 -8.18 -4.01 13.96
N ALA A 63 -7.33 -3.75 12.98
CA ALA A 63 -7.76 -3.24 11.68
C ALA A 63 -8.80 -4.13 11.00
N ARG A 64 -8.67 -5.46 11.12
CA ARG A 64 -9.64 -6.42 10.59
C ARG A 64 -10.96 -6.44 11.37
N SER A 65 -10.92 -6.30 12.70
CA SER A 65 -12.14 -6.29 13.51
C SER A 65 -13.03 -5.07 13.30
N LEU A 66 -12.51 -4.00 12.67
CA LEU A 66 -13.28 -2.80 12.32
C LEU A 66 -14.00 -2.91 10.97
N GLN A 67 -13.75 -3.98 10.23
CA GLN A 67 -14.44 -4.21 8.95
C GLN A 67 -15.86 -4.75 9.19
N PRO A 68 -16.87 -4.25 8.49
CA PRO A 68 -18.23 -4.78 8.58
C PRO A 68 -18.31 -6.16 7.92
N GLU A 69 -19.23 -7.01 8.39
CA GLU A 69 -19.50 -8.31 7.79
C GLU A 69 -20.14 -8.20 6.40
N THR A 70 -20.85 -7.12 6.14
CA THR A 70 -21.53 -6.84 4.87
C THR A 70 -21.31 -5.38 4.48
N VAL A 71 -21.30 -5.10 3.18
CA VAL A 71 -21.18 -3.76 2.62
C VAL A 71 -22.29 -3.49 1.60
N PRO A 72 -22.66 -2.23 1.34
CA PRO A 72 -23.58 -1.90 0.26
C PRO A 72 -23.04 -2.42 -1.07
N HIS A 73 -23.92 -3.01 -1.89
CA HIS A 73 -23.53 -3.55 -3.19
C HIS A 73 -22.92 -2.48 -4.11
N GLU A 74 -23.41 -1.25 -4.04
CA GLU A 74 -22.87 -0.12 -4.79
C GLU A 74 -21.42 0.21 -4.40
N ASP A 75 -21.05 0.08 -3.13
CA ASP A 75 -19.67 0.30 -2.68
C ASP A 75 -18.73 -0.83 -3.14
N ALA A 76 -19.24 -2.06 -3.22
CA ALA A 76 -18.50 -3.17 -3.80
C ALA A 76 -18.24 -2.95 -5.30
N ILE A 77 -19.25 -2.53 -6.08
CA ILE A 77 -19.09 -2.17 -7.50
C ILE A 77 -18.09 -1.02 -7.66
N PHE A 78 -18.20 0.01 -6.83
CA PHE A 78 -17.27 1.14 -6.83
C PHE A 78 -15.83 0.68 -6.65
N ASN A 79 -15.53 -0.10 -5.60
CA ASN A 79 -14.17 -0.57 -5.33
C ASN A 79 -13.63 -1.53 -6.39
N LEU A 80 -14.46 -2.36 -7.01
CA LEU A 80 -14.03 -3.21 -8.13
C LEU A 80 -13.51 -2.36 -9.30
N SER A 81 -14.19 -1.26 -9.63
CA SER A 81 -13.75 -0.33 -10.68
C SER A 81 -12.43 0.35 -10.30
N ARG A 82 -12.26 0.75 -9.04
CA ARG A 82 -11.02 1.37 -8.53
C ARG A 82 -9.85 0.40 -8.51
N ALA A 83 -10.08 -0.86 -8.14
CA ALA A 83 -9.05 -1.89 -8.18
C ALA A 83 -8.52 -2.14 -9.60
N ALA A 84 -9.41 -2.18 -10.60
CA ALA A 84 -9.02 -2.31 -12.00
C ALA A 84 -8.28 -1.05 -12.50
N LEU A 85 -8.79 0.15 -12.16
CA LEU A 85 -8.19 1.43 -12.53
C LEU A 85 -6.80 1.59 -11.91
N LEU A 86 -6.58 1.12 -10.68
CA LEU A 86 -5.28 1.20 -10.00
C LEU A 86 -4.19 0.43 -10.75
N ILE A 87 -4.52 -0.70 -11.34
CA ILE A 87 -3.55 -1.45 -12.16
C ILE A 87 -3.17 -0.63 -13.39
N ALA A 88 -4.12 -0.04 -14.12
CA ALA A 88 -3.82 0.83 -15.25
C ALA A 88 -3.00 2.07 -14.81
N ALA A 89 -3.39 2.73 -13.72
CA ALA A 89 -2.70 3.88 -13.17
C ALA A 89 -1.23 3.58 -12.82
N LEU A 90 -0.97 2.44 -12.21
CA LEU A 90 0.38 2.06 -11.81
C LEU A 90 1.25 1.58 -12.99
N LEU A 91 0.67 1.07 -14.07
CA LEU A 91 1.41 0.53 -15.21
C LEU A 91 1.76 1.59 -16.25
N ASP A 92 0.82 2.46 -16.61
CA ASP A 92 0.96 3.37 -17.77
C ASP A 92 0.25 4.72 -17.65
N SER A 93 -0.68 4.91 -16.71
CA SER A 93 -1.52 6.10 -16.60
C SER A 93 -1.48 6.74 -15.20
N PRO A 94 -0.30 7.19 -14.71
CA PRO A 94 -0.14 7.67 -13.33
C PRO A 94 -0.99 8.91 -12.98
N GLU A 95 -1.48 9.64 -13.96
CA GLU A 95 -2.44 10.75 -13.78
C GLU A 95 -3.77 10.30 -13.17
N LEU A 96 -4.11 9.00 -13.26
CA LEU A 96 -5.34 8.42 -12.70
C LEU A 96 -5.18 7.96 -11.23
N LEU A 97 -4.00 8.10 -10.63
CA LEU A 97 -3.74 7.60 -9.26
C LEU A 97 -4.70 8.19 -8.23
N MET A 98 -5.08 9.45 -8.35
CA MET A 98 -5.99 10.09 -7.40
C MET A 98 -7.36 9.41 -7.35
N GLU A 99 -7.95 9.12 -8.52
CA GLU A 99 -9.23 8.43 -8.64
C GLU A 99 -9.10 6.93 -8.33
N ALA A 100 -8.01 6.31 -8.81
CA ALA A 100 -7.76 4.89 -8.63
C ALA A 100 -7.57 4.47 -7.17
N THR A 101 -7.17 5.41 -6.31
CA THR A 101 -6.94 5.19 -4.88
C THR A 101 -8.13 5.56 -3.99
N GLU A 102 -9.28 5.86 -4.57
CA GLU A 102 -10.51 6.00 -3.81
C GLU A 102 -10.97 4.65 -3.23
N ASP A 103 -11.48 4.68 -2.01
CA ASP A 103 -11.87 3.46 -1.30
C ASP A 103 -13.14 3.68 -0.46
N ARG A 104 -14.06 2.73 -0.56
CA ARG A 104 -15.30 2.68 0.22
C ARG A 104 -15.41 1.44 1.10
N LEU A 105 -14.44 0.52 1.01
CA LEU A 105 -14.53 -0.78 1.68
C LEU A 105 -13.59 -0.93 2.89
N HIS A 106 -12.57 -0.08 3.05
CA HIS A 106 -11.53 -0.34 4.05
C HIS A 106 -11.19 0.89 4.91
N GLN A 107 -10.74 2.00 4.31
CA GLN A 107 -10.11 3.11 5.04
C GLN A 107 -11.09 3.81 5.98
N ASN A 108 -12.30 4.08 5.52
CA ASN A 108 -13.31 4.79 6.30
C ASN A 108 -13.76 4.00 7.53
N TYR A 109 -13.87 2.68 7.44
CA TYR A 109 -14.23 1.83 8.59
C TYR A 109 -13.15 1.81 9.66
N ARG A 110 -11.89 2.05 9.30
CA ARG A 110 -10.74 2.09 10.22
C ARG A 110 -10.44 3.48 10.74
N ALA A 111 -11.03 4.54 10.17
CA ALA A 111 -10.73 5.94 10.45
C ALA A 111 -10.81 6.29 11.95
N SER A 112 -11.81 5.75 12.68
CA SER A 112 -11.99 5.99 14.11
C SER A 112 -10.84 5.47 14.98
N ALA A 113 -10.13 4.44 14.54
CA ALA A 113 -8.98 3.88 15.26
C ALA A 113 -7.65 4.56 14.94
N MET A 114 -7.62 5.44 13.91
CA MET A 114 -6.44 6.21 13.51
C MET A 114 -6.84 7.62 13.04
N PRO A 115 -7.40 8.45 13.95
CA PRO A 115 -7.98 9.74 13.57
C PRO A 115 -6.96 10.73 12.99
N GLU A 116 -5.72 10.75 13.50
CA GLU A 116 -4.65 11.60 12.95
C GLU A 116 -4.28 11.18 11.51
N THR A 117 -4.18 9.88 11.24
CA THR A 117 -3.96 9.32 9.90
C THR A 117 -5.08 9.72 8.95
N SER A 118 -6.33 9.53 9.37
CA SER A 118 -7.50 9.87 8.56
C SER A 118 -7.57 11.36 8.24
N ALA A 119 -7.30 12.23 9.21
CA ALA A 119 -7.28 13.69 9.02
C ALA A 119 -6.18 14.10 8.02
N LEU A 120 -4.98 13.55 8.17
CA LEU A 120 -3.86 13.86 7.27
C LEU A 120 -4.08 13.34 5.85
N ILE A 121 -4.66 12.14 5.69
CA ILE A 121 -5.06 11.63 4.37
C ILE A 121 -6.09 12.56 3.74
N GLY A 122 -7.09 13.03 4.49
CA GLY A 122 -8.08 14.01 4.01
C GLY A 122 -7.40 15.28 3.50
N ALA A 123 -6.53 15.89 4.30
CA ALA A 123 -5.81 17.10 3.93
C ALA A 123 -4.93 16.91 2.68
N LEU A 124 -4.25 15.76 2.55
CA LEU A 124 -3.46 15.43 1.36
C LEU A 124 -4.34 15.26 0.13
N ARG A 125 -5.45 14.54 0.24
CA ARG A 125 -6.38 14.31 -0.87
C ARG A 125 -7.07 15.59 -1.32
N ASP A 126 -7.43 16.51 -0.40
CA ASP A 126 -7.99 17.82 -0.71
C ASP A 126 -7.02 18.69 -1.54
N LYS A 127 -5.72 18.42 -1.47
CA LYS A 127 -4.66 19.06 -2.26
C LYS A 127 -4.28 18.27 -3.53
N GLY A 128 -5.00 17.19 -3.85
CA GLY A 128 -4.79 16.39 -5.05
C GLY A 128 -3.72 15.31 -4.96
N PHE A 129 -3.27 14.95 -3.76
CA PHE A 129 -2.32 13.84 -3.57
C PHE A 129 -3.06 12.52 -3.37
N ALA A 130 -2.65 11.49 -4.11
CA ALA A 130 -3.20 10.14 -3.99
C ALA A 130 -2.69 9.44 -2.71
N ALA A 131 -3.17 9.93 -1.55
CA ALA A 131 -2.82 9.43 -0.24
C ALA A 131 -3.78 8.35 0.24
N VAL A 132 -3.24 7.26 0.77
CA VAL A 132 -3.97 6.10 1.29
C VAL A 132 -3.33 5.57 2.56
N VAL A 133 -4.07 4.78 3.33
CA VAL A 133 -3.49 3.99 4.43
C VAL A 133 -2.55 2.94 3.87
N SER A 134 -1.35 2.85 4.41
CA SER A 134 -0.38 1.80 4.06
C SER A 134 -0.67 0.53 4.86
N GLY A 135 -1.10 -0.53 4.18
CA GLY A 135 -1.44 -1.81 4.82
C GLY A 135 -2.56 -1.70 5.85
N ALA A 136 -2.30 -2.13 7.07
CA ALA A 136 -3.25 -1.99 8.18
C ALA A 136 -3.30 -0.56 8.74
N GLY A 137 -2.33 0.27 8.44
CA GLY A 137 -2.09 1.57 9.06
C GLY A 137 -1.24 1.43 10.32
N PRO A 138 -0.98 2.53 11.04
CA PRO A 138 -1.45 3.89 10.78
C PRO A 138 -0.59 4.68 9.79
N SER A 139 0.43 4.07 9.18
CA SER A 139 1.28 4.72 8.17
C SER A 139 0.48 5.10 6.92
N ILE A 140 0.90 6.17 6.26
CA ILE A 140 0.30 6.67 5.03
C ILE A 140 1.25 6.37 3.87
N LEU A 141 0.69 5.94 2.74
CA LEU A 141 1.37 5.86 1.45
C LEU A 141 0.80 6.94 0.54
N VAL A 142 1.66 7.79 -0.01
CA VAL A 142 1.31 8.73 -1.07
C VAL A 142 1.92 8.23 -2.36
N LEU A 143 1.06 8.00 -3.35
CA LEU A 143 1.47 7.63 -4.71
C LEU A 143 1.49 8.92 -5.55
N CYS A 144 2.65 9.23 -6.11
CA CYS A 144 2.86 10.43 -6.89
C CYS A 144 3.08 10.08 -8.36
N SER A 145 2.51 10.85 -9.26
CA SER A 145 2.69 10.68 -10.71
C SER A 145 4.04 11.19 -11.21
N ASP A 146 4.74 11.95 -10.38
CA ASP A 146 6.10 12.44 -10.63
C ASP A 146 6.85 12.75 -9.31
N PRO A 147 8.19 12.92 -9.35
CA PRO A 147 8.99 13.23 -8.15
C PRO A 147 8.71 14.60 -7.52
N THR A 148 8.19 15.58 -8.28
CA THR A 148 7.89 16.93 -7.75
C THR A 148 6.72 16.85 -6.80
N GLN A 149 5.65 16.15 -7.17
CA GLN A 149 4.51 15.90 -6.27
C GLN A 149 4.94 15.28 -4.93
N ARG A 150 5.96 14.44 -4.94
CA ARG A 150 6.48 13.84 -3.70
C ARG A 150 7.05 14.89 -2.75
N VAL A 151 7.81 15.85 -3.27
CA VAL A 151 8.37 16.96 -2.46
C VAL A 151 7.28 17.82 -1.88
N ASP A 152 6.27 18.14 -2.69
CA ASP A 152 5.13 18.96 -2.26
C ASP A 152 4.27 18.23 -1.21
N ALA A 153 4.07 16.92 -1.37
CA ALA A 153 3.38 16.09 -0.38
C ALA A 153 4.14 16.03 0.96
N GLU A 154 5.47 15.90 0.92
CA GLU A 154 6.32 15.89 2.12
C GLU A 154 6.25 17.23 2.85
N ALA A 155 6.29 18.36 2.13
CA ALA A 155 6.13 19.70 2.70
C ALA A 155 4.76 19.86 3.38
N LEU A 156 3.68 19.39 2.75
CA LEU A 156 2.35 19.44 3.32
C LEU A 156 2.22 18.56 4.59
N ILE A 157 2.84 17.38 4.60
CA ILE A 157 2.86 16.51 5.78
C ILE A 157 3.63 17.19 6.93
N ALA A 158 4.74 17.87 6.64
CA ALA A 158 5.50 18.60 7.66
C ALA A 158 4.67 19.76 8.25
N GLU A 159 3.92 20.47 7.42
CA GLU A 159 3.05 21.55 7.84
C GLU A 159 1.85 21.06 8.67
N GLN A 160 1.10 20.09 8.15
CA GLN A 160 -0.17 19.63 8.73
C GLN A 160 0.03 18.60 9.85
N GLY A 161 1.09 17.83 9.78
CA GLY A 161 1.39 16.72 10.70
C GLY A 161 2.03 17.15 12.03
N SER A 162 2.22 18.45 12.26
CA SER A 162 2.76 19.00 13.52
C SER A 162 4.09 18.36 13.97
N GLY A 163 4.94 17.94 13.04
CA GLY A 163 6.24 17.33 13.31
C GLY A 163 6.19 15.88 13.84
N LYS A 164 5.03 15.26 13.90
CA LYS A 164 4.84 13.89 14.42
C LYS A 164 5.08 12.79 13.40
N TRP A 165 5.31 13.13 12.14
CA TRP A 165 5.43 12.18 11.03
C TRP A 165 6.85 12.13 10.49
N GLN A 166 7.37 10.92 10.30
CA GLN A 166 8.62 10.68 9.60
C GLN A 166 8.32 10.31 8.14
N CYS A 167 8.85 11.10 7.21
CA CYS A 167 8.68 10.88 5.79
C CYS A 167 9.87 10.11 5.19
N HIS A 168 9.55 9.12 4.35
CA HIS A 168 10.54 8.32 3.61
C HIS A 168 10.18 8.32 2.13
N ALA A 169 11.04 8.93 1.32
CA ALA A 169 10.96 8.82 -0.13
C ALA A 169 11.43 7.43 -0.56
N LEU A 170 10.56 6.66 -1.20
CA LEU A 170 10.83 5.29 -1.59
C LEU A 170 10.73 5.10 -3.11
N THR A 171 11.40 4.06 -3.57
CA THR A 171 11.26 3.51 -4.92
C THR A 171 10.77 2.08 -4.84
N VAL A 172 10.13 1.61 -5.91
CA VAL A 172 9.69 0.21 -5.99
C VAL A 172 10.90 -0.70 -6.12
N ASP A 173 11.12 -1.58 -5.16
CA ASP A 173 12.14 -2.62 -5.28
C ASP A 173 11.71 -3.64 -6.35
N GLN A 174 12.51 -3.77 -7.39
CA GLN A 174 12.22 -4.65 -8.53
C GLN A 174 12.74 -6.08 -8.33
N ARG A 175 13.56 -6.34 -7.31
CA ARG A 175 14.20 -7.64 -7.11
C ARG A 175 13.46 -8.54 -6.12
N GLY A 176 12.99 -7.96 -5.02
CA GLY A 176 12.46 -8.70 -3.89
C GLY A 176 13.56 -9.35 -3.03
N ALA A 177 13.23 -10.44 -2.38
CA ALA A 177 14.17 -11.15 -1.50
C ALA A 177 15.37 -11.70 -2.27
N THR A 178 16.57 -11.48 -1.71
CA THR A 178 17.83 -12.00 -2.23
C THR A 178 18.51 -12.86 -1.18
N VAL A 179 19.22 -13.90 -1.64
CA VAL A 179 20.03 -14.76 -0.78
C VAL A 179 21.49 -14.61 -1.21
N GLU A 180 22.34 -14.20 -0.30
CA GLU A 180 23.76 -14.09 -0.53
C GLU A 180 24.50 -15.13 0.31
N ALA A 181 25.45 -15.86 -0.31
CA ALA A 181 26.32 -16.77 0.42
C ALA A 181 27.32 -15.95 1.23
N LEU A 182 27.42 -16.21 2.53
CA LEU A 182 28.45 -15.58 3.34
C LEU A 182 29.82 -16.13 2.92
N PRO A 183 30.81 -15.24 2.67
CA PRO A 183 32.17 -15.70 2.37
C PRO A 183 32.73 -16.44 3.59
N GLY A 184 33.10 -17.71 3.42
CA GLY A 184 33.71 -18.54 4.45
C GLY A 184 32.94 -19.79 4.89
N PHE A 185 31.75 -20.06 4.38
CA PHE A 185 31.01 -21.31 4.59
C PHE A 185 30.91 -22.15 3.30
N ALA A 186 32.04 -22.38 2.64
CA ALA A 186 32.14 -23.45 1.65
C ALA A 186 32.53 -24.73 2.41
N HIS A 187 31.59 -25.67 2.49
CA HIS A 187 31.87 -27.07 2.89
C HIS A 187 32.37 -27.86 1.70
#